data_28090472cd75598867a18642d37f1373
#
_entry.id   28090472cd75598867a18642d37f1373
#
_cell.length_a   1.000
_cell.length_b   1.000
_cell.length_c   1.000
_cell.angle_alpha   90.00
_cell.angle_beta   90.00
_cell.angle_gamma   90.00
#
_symmetry.space_group_name_H-M   'P 1'
#
loop_
_entity.id
_entity.type
_entity.pdbx_description
1 polymer ?
#
loop_
_entity_poly.entity_id
_entity_poly.type
_entity_poly.pdbx_seq_one_letter_code
_entity_poly.pdbx_strand_id
1 'polypeptide(L)'
;MIRREEVYKIGKLGKPHGVKGEVSFMFDDDVFDRVDADYLILDVDGILVPFFIEEYRFRSDESAIMKFVDIDTQDKARELTGDEVYFLRSLSDSSEENVSWAEIF
;
A
#
# COMPACT_ATOMS: atom_id res chain seq x y z
N MET A 1 -0.67 -17.04 7.02
CA MET A 1 -0.60 -15.76 7.74
C MET A 1 0.66 -15.01 7.36
N ILE A 2 0.54 -13.71 7.11
CA ILE A 2 1.69 -12.89 6.75
C ILE A 2 2.50 -12.59 8.01
N ARG A 3 3.82 -12.84 7.95
CA ARG A 3 4.69 -12.60 9.10
C ARG A 3 5.48 -11.30 8.92
N ARG A 4 5.82 -10.66 10.03
CA ARG A 4 6.49 -9.36 10.00
C ARG A 4 7.83 -9.38 9.26
N GLU A 5 8.55 -10.48 9.32
CA GLU A 5 9.85 -10.61 8.63
C GLU A 5 9.67 -10.73 7.10
N GLU A 6 8.44 -10.97 6.63
CA GLU A 6 8.17 -11.06 5.21
C GLU A 6 7.84 -9.71 4.57
N VAL A 7 7.63 -8.68 5.39
CA VAL A 7 7.19 -7.38 4.91
C VAL A 7 8.09 -6.27 5.44
N TYR A 8 7.98 -5.09 4.80
CA TYR A 8 8.62 -3.89 5.32
C TYR A 8 7.64 -2.72 5.16
N LYS A 9 7.78 -1.75 6.05
CA LYS A 9 6.88 -0.60 6.07
C LYS A 9 7.18 0.35 4.92
N ILE A 10 6.12 0.76 4.20
CA ILE A 10 6.27 1.72 3.11
C ILE A 10 5.49 3.01 3.34
N GLY A 11 4.63 3.05 4.34
CA GLY A 11 3.88 4.26 4.61
C GLY A 11 2.82 4.10 5.67
N LYS A 12 1.86 5.01 5.64
CA LYS A 12 0.80 5.07 6.63
C LYS A 12 -0.45 5.69 6.02
N LEU A 13 -1.61 5.18 6.37
CA LEU A 13 -2.88 5.73 5.92
C LEU A 13 -3.27 6.94 6.78
N GLY A 14 -3.75 7.97 6.12
CA GLY A 14 -4.22 9.19 6.76
C GLY A 14 -5.73 9.26 6.77
N LYS A 15 -6.25 10.49 6.64
CA LYS A 15 -7.68 10.74 6.74
C LYS A 15 -8.44 10.26 5.51
N PRO A 16 -9.74 9.94 5.67
CA PRO A 16 -10.59 9.70 4.50
C PRO A 16 -10.61 10.92 3.58
N HIS A 17 -10.76 10.64 2.29
CA HIS A 17 -10.84 11.68 1.27
C HIS A 17 -12.20 11.56 0.60
N GLY A 18 -13.12 12.48 0.94
CA GLY A 18 -14.47 12.42 0.41
C GLY A 18 -15.31 11.34 1.07
N VAL A 19 -16.36 10.89 0.40
CA VAL A 19 -17.39 10.03 1.00
C VAL A 19 -17.44 8.62 0.39
N LYS A 20 -16.64 8.37 -0.63
CA LYS A 20 -16.72 7.11 -1.40
C LYS A 20 -15.80 6.01 -0.90
N GLY A 21 -15.10 6.23 0.20
CA GLY A 21 -14.19 5.24 0.74
C GLY A 21 -12.73 5.46 0.41
N GLU A 22 -12.41 6.53 -0.29
CA GLU A 22 -11.02 6.87 -0.57
C GLU A 22 -10.32 7.35 0.70
N VAL A 23 -9.02 7.06 0.81
CA VAL A 23 -8.22 7.41 1.98
C VAL A 23 -6.87 7.94 1.54
N SER A 24 -6.35 8.91 2.27
CA SER A 24 -5.01 9.44 2.03
C SER A 24 -3.98 8.39 2.37
N PHE A 25 -2.94 8.26 1.54
CA PHE A 25 -1.84 7.35 1.77
C PHE A 25 -0.54 8.13 1.69
N MET A 26 0.17 8.22 2.82
CA MET A 26 1.48 8.86 2.89
C MET A 26 2.52 7.75 2.80
N PHE A 27 3.43 7.84 1.84
CA PHE A 27 4.42 6.80 1.62
C PHE A 27 5.82 7.37 1.43
N ASP A 28 6.82 6.56 1.77
CA ASP A 28 8.21 6.89 1.52
C ASP A 28 8.85 5.94 0.49
N ASP A 29 8.05 4.98 -0.02
CA ASP A 29 8.50 4.04 -1.05
C ASP A 29 7.31 3.75 -1.96
N ASP A 30 7.44 4.06 -3.24
CA ASP A 30 6.39 3.87 -4.22
C ASP A 30 6.47 2.50 -4.92
N VAL A 31 7.05 1.51 -4.24
CA VAL A 31 7.24 0.18 -4.80
C VAL A 31 5.94 -0.41 -5.34
N PHE A 32 4.82 -0.13 -4.69
CA PHE A 32 3.52 -0.67 -5.09
C PHE A 32 3.15 -0.23 -6.53
N ASP A 33 3.59 0.95 -6.92
CA ASP A 33 3.35 1.47 -8.27
C ASP A 33 4.35 0.89 -9.27
N ARG A 34 5.62 0.81 -8.86
CA ARG A 34 6.67 0.30 -9.75
C ARG A 34 6.46 -1.15 -10.15
N VAL A 35 5.90 -1.96 -9.27
CA VAL A 35 5.66 -3.39 -9.53
C VAL A 35 4.21 -3.68 -9.88
N ASP A 36 3.38 -2.65 -10.01
CA ASP A 36 1.97 -2.79 -10.35
C ASP A 36 1.25 -3.77 -9.41
N ALA A 37 1.35 -3.49 -8.13
CA ALA A 37 0.84 -4.38 -7.09
C ALA A 37 -0.68 -4.40 -7.06
N ASP A 38 -1.24 -5.58 -6.77
CA ASP A 38 -2.68 -5.76 -6.63
C ASP A 38 -3.19 -5.43 -5.24
N TYR A 39 -2.32 -5.43 -4.23
CA TYR A 39 -2.73 -5.23 -2.85
C TYR A 39 -1.60 -4.64 -2.02
N LEU A 40 -1.99 -4.10 -0.86
CA LEU A 40 -1.07 -3.64 0.16
C LEU A 40 -1.38 -4.38 1.45
N ILE A 41 -0.38 -4.46 2.33
CA ILE A 41 -0.54 -5.11 3.63
C ILE A 41 -0.75 -4.01 4.67
N LEU A 42 -1.86 -4.07 5.40
CA LEU A 42 -2.16 -3.11 6.45
C LEU A 42 -2.03 -3.77 7.81
N ASP A 43 -1.48 -3.02 8.76
CA ASP A 43 -1.45 -3.44 10.16
C ASP A 43 -2.76 -3.02 10.80
N VAL A 44 -3.67 -3.98 10.97
CA VAL A 44 -4.97 -3.74 11.58
C VAL A 44 -4.94 -4.35 12.97
N ASP A 45 -4.81 -3.50 13.98
CA ASP A 45 -4.75 -3.91 15.39
C ASP A 45 -3.67 -4.97 15.65
N GLY A 46 -2.51 -4.81 15.02
CA GLY A 46 -1.39 -5.72 15.20
C GLY A 46 -1.39 -6.92 14.27
N ILE A 47 -2.39 -7.03 13.42
CA ILE A 47 -2.52 -8.15 12.47
C ILE A 47 -2.28 -7.64 11.06
N LEU A 48 -1.40 -8.30 10.32
CA LEU A 48 -1.08 -7.94 8.94
C LEU A 48 -2.12 -8.55 8.00
N VAL A 49 -2.86 -7.68 7.31
CA VAL A 49 -3.98 -8.09 6.46
C VAL A 49 -3.81 -7.52 5.06
N PRO A 50 -3.96 -8.32 4.00
CA PRO A 50 -3.92 -7.78 2.64
C PRO A 50 -5.22 -7.06 2.30
N PHE A 51 -5.08 -5.85 1.76
CA PHE A 51 -6.19 -5.07 1.25
C PHE A 51 -5.97 -4.86 -0.23
N PHE A 52 -6.89 -5.33 -1.07
CA PHE A 52 -6.74 -5.23 -2.50
C PHE A 52 -7.02 -3.81 -2.98
N ILE A 53 -6.20 -3.34 -3.92
CA ILE A 53 -6.29 -2.00 -4.46
C ILE A 53 -7.32 -2.00 -5.58
N GLU A 54 -8.30 -1.08 -5.51
CA GLU A 54 -9.25 -0.87 -6.58
C GLU A 54 -8.69 0.15 -7.57
N GLU A 55 -8.23 1.29 -7.05
CA GLU A 55 -7.60 2.33 -7.85
C GLU A 55 -6.86 3.29 -6.94
N TYR A 56 -5.98 4.09 -7.50
CA TYR A 56 -5.29 5.13 -6.76
C TYR A 56 -4.81 6.20 -7.73
N ARG A 57 -4.51 7.38 -7.17
CA ARG A 57 -3.90 8.47 -7.92
C ARG A 57 -2.93 9.22 -7.03
N PHE A 58 -1.82 9.63 -7.60
CA PHE A 58 -0.81 10.38 -6.86
C PHE A 58 -1.22 11.82 -6.69
N ARG A 59 -0.93 12.39 -5.52
CA ARG A 59 -1.10 13.81 -5.25
C ARG A 59 0.25 14.53 -5.22
N SER A 60 1.29 13.79 -4.85
CA SER A 60 2.66 14.31 -4.79
C SER A 60 3.62 13.13 -4.85
N ASP A 61 4.90 13.41 -4.70
CA ASP A 61 5.93 12.36 -4.66
C ASP A 61 5.82 11.49 -3.42
N GLU A 62 5.08 11.94 -2.41
CA GLU A 62 5.01 11.29 -1.11
C GLU A 62 3.58 10.93 -0.69
N SER A 63 2.58 11.23 -1.50
CA SER A 63 1.21 10.95 -1.12
C SER A 63 0.34 10.58 -2.31
N ALA A 64 -0.69 9.78 -2.02
CA ALA A 64 -1.66 9.35 -3.00
C ALA A 64 -3.03 9.27 -2.35
N ILE A 65 -4.06 9.20 -3.17
CA ILE A 65 -5.40 8.88 -2.72
C ILE A 65 -5.65 7.44 -3.14
N MET A 66 -5.95 6.59 -2.17
CA MET A 66 -6.07 5.15 -2.37
C MET A 66 -7.52 4.70 -2.17
N LYS A 67 -8.01 3.85 -3.07
CA LYS A 67 -9.32 3.22 -2.91
C LYS A 67 -9.10 1.71 -2.86
N PHE A 68 -9.50 1.09 -1.75
CA PHE A 68 -9.43 -0.35 -1.58
C PHE A 68 -10.76 -1.00 -1.92
N VAL A 69 -10.71 -2.24 -2.38
CA VAL A 69 -11.91 -3.03 -2.65
C VAL A 69 -12.71 -3.19 -1.35
N ASP A 70 -14.02 -3.02 -1.44
CA ASP A 70 -14.96 -3.16 -0.32
C ASP A 70 -14.89 -2.06 0.73
N ILE A 71 -14.03 -1.07 0.56
CA ILE A 71 -14.01 0.11 1.42
C ILE A 71 -14.75 1.21 0.68
N ASP A 72 -16.07 1.23 0.83
CA ASP A 72 -16.94 2.03 -0.04
C ASP A 72 -17.60 3.22 0.65
N THR A 73 -17.30 3.45 1.92
CA THR A 73 -17.87 4.57 2.68
C THR A 73 -16.80 5.30 3.43
N GLN A 74 -17.11 6.57 3.78
CA GLN A 74 -16.20 7.36 4.60
C GLN A 74 -15.96 6.71 5.96
N ASP A 75 -16.97 6.10 6.55
CA ASP A 75 -16.82 5.45 7.85
C ASP A 75 -15.86 4.27 7.78
N LYS A 76 -15.96 3.46 6.75
CA LYS A 76 -15.02 2.34 6.56
C LYS A 76 -13.60 2.84 6.33
N ALA A 77 -13.44 3.88 5.52
CA ALA A 77 -12.13 4.48 5.28
C ALA A 77 -11.55 5.05 6.57
N ARG A 78 -12.38 5.66 7.41
CA ARG A 78 -11.93 6.22 8.68
C ARG A 78 -11.37 5.15 9.61
N GLU A 79 -11.90 3.93 9.56
CA GLU A 79 -11.40 2.83 10.37
C GLU A 79 -9.95 2.47 10.01
N LEU A 80 -9.51 2.78 8.79
CA LEU A 80 -8.15 2.50 8.35
C LEU A 80 -7.18 3.64 8.68
N THR A 81 -7.69 4.81 9.08
CA THR A 81 -6.84 5.97 9.38
C THR A 81 -5.85 5.63 10.48
N GLY A 82 -4.57 5.88 10.20
CA GLY A 82 -3.50 5.60 11.14
C GLY A 82 -2.87 4.23 10.98
N ASP A 83 -3.44 3.35 10.18
CA ASP A 83 -2.86 2.04 9.95
C ASP A 83 -1.55 2.16 9.18
N GLU A 84 -0.53 1.45 9.63
CA GLU A 84 0.73 1.38 8.91
C GLU A 84 0.59 0.46 7.70
N VAL A 85 1.26 0.82 6.62
CA VAL A 85 1.18 0.09 5.35
C VAL A 85 2.50 -0.58 5.06
N TYR A 86 2.42 -1.86 4.71
CA TYR A 86 3.58 -2.70 4.47
C TYR A 86 3.51 -3.33 3.07
N PHE A 87 4.66 -3.79 2.60
CA PHE A 87 4.75 -4.43 1.30
C PHE A 87 5.58 -5.71 1.45
N LEU A 88 5.24 -6.73 0.66
CA LEU A 88 5.98 -8.00 0.70
C LEU A 88 7.37 -7.83 0.11
N ARG A 89 8.38 -8.26 0.85
CA ARG A 89 9.77 -8.19 0.39
C ARG A 89 9.98 -9.00 -0.88
N SER A 90 9.31 -10.13 -1.00
CA SER A 90 9.45 -10.99 -2.17
C SER A 90 9.02 -10.31 -3.46
N LEU A 91 7.98 -9.47 -3.41
CA LEU A 91 7.54 -8.74 -4.59
C LEU A 91 8.49 -7.59 -4.94
N SER A 92 9.03 -6.93 -3.91
CA SER A 92 10.01 -5.86 -4.11
C SER A 92 11.32 -6.44 -4.67
N ASP A 93 11.77 -7.56 -4.11
CA ASP A 93 13.00 -8.21 -4.55
C ASP A 93 12.91 -8.64 -6.02
N SER A 94 11.74 -9.13 -6.43
CA SER A 94 11.52 -9.51 -7.84
C SER A 94 11.75 -8.33 -8.78
N SER A 95 11.29 -7.15 -8.37
CA SER A 95 11.49 -5.93 -9.16
C SER A 95 12.97 -5.57 -9.23
N GLU A 96 13.68 -5.68 -8.10
CA GLU A 96 15.10 -5.37 -8.03
C GLU A 96 15.92 -6.36 -8.86
N GLU A 97 15.56 -7.62 -8.82
CA GLU A 97 16.23 -8.64 -9.61
C GLU A 97 16.12 -8.35 -11.10
N ASN A 98 14.96 -7.91 -11.56
CA ASN A 98 14.78 -7.55 -12.96
C ASN A 98 15.71 -6.42 -13.37
N VAL A 99 15.89 -5.44 -12.51
CA VAL A 99 16.81 -4.33 -12.76
C VAL A 99 18.25 -4.85 -12.84
N SER A 100 18.63 -5.71 -11.92
CA SER A 100 19.97 -6.29 -11.88
C SER A 100 20.30 -7.06 -13.15
N TRP A 101 19.34 -7.84 -13.62
CA TRP A 101 19.52 -8.59 -14.87
C TRP A 101 19.77 -7.66 -16.05
N ALA A 102 19.02 -6.56 -16.11
CA ALA A 102 19.21 -5.58 -17.17
C ALA A 102 20.60 -4.97 -17.13
N GLU A 103 21.16 -4.79 -15.96
CA GLU A 103 22.50 -4.24 -15.80
C GLU A 103 23.60 -5.20 -16.22
N ILE A 104 23.37 -6.50 -16.02
CA ILE A 104 24.35 -7.52 -16.33
C ILE A 104 24.51 -7.65 -17.86
N PHE A 105 23.46 -7.46 -18.58
CA PHE A 105 23.44 -7.60 -20.02
C PHE A 105 23.45 -6.28 -20.75
#